data_0b8941ddff6182813c643c1917c25267
#
_entry.id   0b8941ddff6182813c643c1917c25267
#
_cell.length_a   1.000
_cell.length_b   1.000
_cell.length_c   1.000
_cell.angle_alpha   90.00
_cell.angle_beta   90.00
_cell.angle_gamma   90.00
#
_symmetry.space_group_name_H-M   'P 1'
#
loop_
_entity.id
_entity.type
_entity.pdbx_description
1 polymer ?
#
loop_
_entity_poly.entity_id
_entity_poly.type
_entity_poly.pdbx_seq_one_letter_code
_entity_poly.pdbx_strand_id
1 'polypeptide(L)'
;MKLLDARIRQASESELEAVMQELVFPGVLNPFKLGLPLVLSMLCTLCSFAMPQPALWMGIFYLAGWPGHAVFAGIVPGVLLFCLVLFTLGSLTARGYWLALRGYLILLRCVAVLATGYLLFMLAQLFLGHALHPLFVAMSVAGVAFSALSFTSLNTPGFERAVNGFLHNRAWRKAWLLRRQQTQKSRS
;
A
#
# COMPACT_ATOMS: atom_id res chain seq x y z
N MET A 1 -9.05 -5.57 -13.17
CA MET A 1 -8.15 -4.39 -13.19
C MET A 1 -7.10 -4.43 -14.31
N LYS A 2 -6.29 -5.49 -14.47
CA LYS A 2 -5.22 -5.56 -15.51
C LYS A 2 -5.73 -5.34 -16.94
N LEU A 3 -6.81 -6.03 -17.32
CA LEU A 3 -7.42 -5.91 -18.66
C LEU A 3 -8.00 -4.51 -18.91
N LEU A 4 -8.67 -3.93 -17.91
CA LEU A 4 -9.19 -2.57 -17.99
C LEU A 4 -8.08 -1.52 -18.10
N ASP A 5 -6.98 -1.70 -17.36
CA ASP A 5 -5.79 -0.84 -17.46
C ASP A 5 -5.21 -0.87 -18.89
N ALA A 6 -5.12 -2.05 -19.50
CA ALA A 6 -4.65 -2.20 -20.88
C ALA A 6 -5.61 -1.55 -21.88
N ARG A 7 -6.93 -1.78 -21.74
CA ARG A 7 -7.96 -1.13 -22.58
C ARG A 7 -7.86 0.39 -22.48
N ILE A 8 -7.80 0.96 -21.27
CA ILE A 8 -7.69 2.41 -21.08
C ILE A 8 -6.41 2.97 -21.74
N ARG A 9 -5.29 2.22 -21.75
CA ARG A 9 -4.04 2.70 -22.38
C ARG A 9 -4.15 2.84 -23.90
N GLN A 10 -4.87 1.95 -24.57
CA GLN A 10 -4.96 1.89 -26.02
C GLN A 10 -6.24 2.51 -26.60
N ALA A 11 -7.26 2.73 -25.76
CA ALA A 11 -8.58 3.14 -26.14
C ALA A 11 -8.62 4.50 -26.86
N SER A 12 -9.44 4.56 -27.90
CA SER A 12 -9.93 5.78 -28.54
C SER A 12 -10.93 6.55 -27.64
N GLU A 13 -11.34 7.73 -28.04
CA GLU A 13 -12.27 8.56 -27.26
C GLU A 13 -13.62 7.85 -27.03
N SER A 14 -14.21 7.27 -28.08
CA SER A 14 -15.48 6.55 -27.99
C SER A 14 -15.41 5.31 -27.11
N GLU A 15 -14.29 4.57 -27.17
CA GLU A 15 -14.05 3.42 -26.28
C GLU A 15 -13.85 3.81 -24.83
N LEU A 16 -13.24 4.98 -24.54
CA LEU A 16 -13.13 5.51 -23.20
C LEU A 16 -14.49 5.89 -22.62
N GLU A 17 -15.39 6.44 -23.44
CA GLU A 17 -16.76 6.74 -23.00
C GLU A 17 -17.52 5.45 -22.65
N ALA A 18 -17.39 4.40 -23.46
CA ALA A 18 -17.97 3.09 -23.16
C ALA A 18 -17.43 2.51 -21.85
N VAL A 19 -16.12 2.58 -21.63
CA VAL A 19 -15.49 2.13 -20.37
C VAL A 19 -15.96 2.96 -19.17
N MET A 20 -16.13 4.27 -19.33
CA MET A 20 -16.67 5.13 -18.28
C MET A 20 -18.11 4.77 -17.93
N GLN A 21 -18.95 4.46 -18.92
CA GLN A 21 -20.34 4.00 -18.69
C GLN A 21 -20.39 2.63 -17.99
N GLU A 22 -19.51 1.70 -18.38
CA GLU A 22 -19.37 0.40 -17.73
C GLU A 22 -18.95 0.53 -16.23
N LEU A 23 -18.13 1.54 -15.90
CA LEU A 23 -17.61 1.77 -14.55
C LEU A 23 -18.48 2.72 -13.71
N VAL A 24 -19.57 3.25 -14.24
CA VAL A 24 -20.50 4.14 -13.50
C VAL A 24 -21.27 3.35 -12.46
N PHE A 25 -21.17 3.78 -11.20
CA PHE A 25 -21.99 3.27 -10.10
C PHE A 25 -23.23 4.15 -9.91
N PRO A 26 -24.41 3.55 -9.67
CA PRO A 26 -25.57 4.31 -9.26
C PRO A 26 -25.33 4.87 -7.84
N GLY A 27 -25.11 6.17 -7.76
CA GLY A 27 -24.95 6.87 -6.49
C GLY A 27 -23.91 7.99 -6.50
N VAL A 28 -24.01 8.90 -5.53
CA VAL A 28 -23.02 9.97 -5.33
C VAL A 28 -21.71 9.36 -4.85
N LEU A 29 -20.69 9.40 -5.70
CA LEU A 29 -19.32 9.01 -5.36
C LEU A 29 -18.77 10.00 -4.33
N ASN A 30 -18.78 9.60 -3.04
CA ASN A 30 -18.08 10.37 -2.02
C ASN A 30 -16.59 10.01 -2.10
N PRO A 31 -15.71 10.93 -2.54
CA PRO A 31 -14.29 10.65 -2.75
C PRO A 31 -13.58 10.23 -1.45
N PHE A 32 -14.06 10.71 -0.30
CA PHE A 32 -13.51 10.34 1.01
C PHE A 32 -13.80 8.88 1.36
N LYS A 33 -15.02 8.39 1.11
CA LYS A 33 -15.37 6.98 1.36
C LYS A 33 -14.68 6.04 0.38
N LEU A 34 -14.41 6.49 -0.84
CA LEU A 34 -13.79 5.67 -1.88
C LEU A 34 -12.31 5.37 -1.57
N GLY A 35 -11.56 6.32 -1.02
CA GLY A 35 -10.14 6.15 -0.69
C GLY A 35 -9.87 5.47 0.65
N LEU A 36 -10.85 5.42 1.56
CA LEU A 36 -10.68 4.99 2.94
C LEU A 36 -10.06 3.58 3.09
N PRO A 37 -10.49 2.53 2.36
CA PRO A 37 -9.90 1.20 2.50
C PRO A 37 -8.42 1.16 2.14
N LEU A 38 -8.00 1.91 1.12
CA LEU A 38 -6.60 2.00 0.72
C LEU A 38 -5.77 2.72 1.79
N VAL A 39 -6.26 3.86 2.29
CA VAL A 39 -5.58 4.63 3.34
C VAL A 39 -5.45 3.82 4.62
N LEU A 40 -6.52 3.13 5.05
CA LEU A 40 -6.49 2.26 6.22
C LEU A 40 -5.48 1.13 6.06
N SER A 41 -5.48 0.47 4.89
CA SER A 41 -4.49 -0.56 4.57
C SER A 41 -3.06 0.00 4.63
N MET A 42 -2.80 1.19 4.08
CA MET A 42 -1.48 1.83 4.12
C MET A 42 -1.03 2.13 5.55
N LEU A 43 -1.92 2.67 6.40
CA LEU A 43 -1.63 2.94 7.81
C LEU A 43 -1.31 1.64 8.57
N CYS A 44 -2.11 0.61 8.39
CA CYS A 44 -1.86 -0.70 9.00
C CYS A 44 -0.53 -1.32 8.51
N THR A 45 -0.20 -1.17 7.22
CA THR A 45 1.07 -1.65 6.65
C THR A 45 2.26 -0.90 7.27
N LEU A 46 2.14 0.42 7.46
CA LEU A 46 3.16 1.23 8.12
C LEU A 46 3.36 0.81 9.57
N CYS A 47 2.27 0.65 10.33
CA CYS A 47 2.34 0.17 11.71
C CYS A 47 2.98 -1.23 11.79
N SER A 48 2.57 -2.16 10.92
CA SER A 48 3.13 -3.51 10.87
C SER A 48 4.63 -3.50 10.57
N PHE A 49 5.09 -2.63 9.67
CA PHE A 49 6.52 -2.48 9.35
C PHE A 49 7.31 -1.87 10.52
N ALA A 50 6.72 -0.92 11.25
CA ALA A 50 7.38 -0.24 12.36
C ALA A 50 7.64 -1.16 13.57
N MET A 51 6.77 -2.15 13.82
CA MET A 51 6.84 -3.00 15.01
C MET A 51 8.14 -3.81 15.13
N PRO A 52 8.68 -4.49 14.11
CA PRO A 52 9.93 -5.25 14.23
C PRO A 52 11.20 -4.39 14.17
N GLN A 53 11.10 -3.10 13.80
CA GLN A 53 12.28 -2.24 13.59
C GLN A 53 13.22 -2.15 14.80
N PRO A 54 12.75 -1.90 16.03
CA PRO A 54 13.65 -1.81 17.18
C PRO A 54 14.48 -3.08 17.39
N ALA A 55 13.85 -4.26 17.34
CA ALA A 55 14.53 -5.52 17.53
C ALA A 55 15.51 -5.84 16.39
N LEU A 56 15.10 -5.54 15.14
CA LEU A 56 15.92 -5.76 13.96
C LEU A 56 17.21 -4.92 14.01
N TRP A 57 17.08 -3.60 14.27
CA TRP A 57 18.24 -2.71 14.35
C TRP A 57 19.10 -2.97 15.58
N MET A 58 18.49 -3.34 16.73
CA MET A 58 19.26 -3.79 17.89
C MET A 58 20.11 -5.02 17.55
N GLY A 59 19.55 -6.00 16.84
CA GLY A 59 20.30 -7.19 16.40
C GLY A 59 21.43 -6.84 15.43
N ILE A 60 21.16 -6.01 14.41
CA ILE A 60 22.18 -5.58 13.43
C ILE A 60 23.32 -4.83 14.12
N PHE A 61 23.03 -3.89 15.01
CA PHE A 61 24.06 -3.09 15.67
C PHE A 61 24.82 -3.88 16.73
N TYR A 62 24.16 -4.82 17.40
CA TYR A 62 24.84 -5.77 18.26
C TYR A 62 25.89 -6.58 17.50
N LEU A 63 25.53 -7.12 16.32
CA LEU A 63 26.48 -7.86 15.47
C LEU A 63 27.59 -6.98 14.89
N ALA A 64 27.30 -5.70 14.64
CA ALA A 64 28.30 -4.73 14.16
C ALA A 64 29.18 -4.14 15.28
N GLY A 65 28.94 -4.48 16.54
CA GLY A 65 29.66 -3.92 17.69
C GLY A 65 29.34 -2.43 17.94
N TRP A 66 28.21 -1.93 17.46
CA TRP A 66 27.81 -0.54 17.65
C TRP A 66 27.04 -0.34 18.96
N PRO A 67 27.13 0.85 19.56
CA PRO A 67 26.44 1.12 20.81
C PRO A 67 24.92 1.12 20.63
N GLY A 68 24.19 0.62 21.65
CA GLY A 68 22.73 0.44 21.58
C GLY A 68 21.92 1.72 21.30
N HIS A 69 22.45 2.91 21.66
CA HIS A 69 21.76 4.19 21.32
C HIS A 69 21.79 4.51 19.83
N ALA A 70 22.68 3.89 19.04
CA ALA A 70 22.73 4.07 17.59
C ALA A 70 21.54 3.44 16.82
N VAL A 71 20.69 2.64 17.51
CA VAL A 71 19.50 1.99 16.90
C VAL A 71 18.59 2.98 16.16
N PHE A 72 18.42 4.20 16.68
CA PHE A 72 17.63 5.23 16.02
C PHE A 72 18.23 5.69 14.69
N ALA A 73 19.54 5.63 14.51
CA ALA A 73 20.19 5.95 13.24
C ALA A 73 19.84 4.95 12.11
N GLY A 74 19.41 3.75 12.46
CA GLY A 74 18.85 2.79 11.50
C GLY A 74 17.33 2.93 11.33
N ILE A 75 16.59 3.08 12.42
CA ILE A 75 15.13 3.14 12.40
C ILE A 75 14.64 4.31 11.57
N VAL A 76 15.15 5.53 11.84
CA VAL A 76 14.64 6.76 11.21
C VAL A 76 14.76 6.74 9.69
N PRO A 77 15.95 6.53 9.09
CA PRO A 77 16.05 6.47 7.63
C PRO A 77 15.30 5.28 7.04
N GLY A 78 15.27 4.12 7.73
CA GLY A 78 14.52 2.94 7.29
C GLY A 78 13.02 3.21 7.18
N VAL A 79 12.41 3.84 8.19
CA VAL A 79 10.99 4.20 8.18
C VAL A 79 10.71 5.30 7.15
N LEU A 80 11.57 6.30 7.02
CA LEU A 80 11.40 7.37 6.00
C LEU A 80 11.42 6.80 4.58
N LEU A 81 12.38 5.94 4.27
CA LEU A 81 12.45 5.28 2.97
C LEU A 81 11.21 4.42 2.71
N PHE A 82 10.78 3.65 3.71
CA PHE A 82 9.57 2.85 3.62
C PHE A 82 8.33 3.72 3.37
N CYS A 83 8.17 4.82 4.09
CA CYS A 83 7.09 5.79 3.88
C CYS A 83 7.11 6.34 2.45
N LEU A 84 8.27 6.72 1.93
CA LEU A 84 8.39 7.23 0.56
C LEU A 84 7.88 6.20 -0.46
N VAL A 85 8.32 4.94 -0.36
CA VAL A 85 7.87 3.86 -1.24
C VAL A 85 6.38 3.60 -1.07
N LEU A 86 5.89 3.49 0.16
CA LEU A 86 4.49 3.21 0.49
C LEU A 86 3.56 4.30 -0.07
N PHE A 87 3.85 5.57 0.18
CA PHE A 87 3.04 6.69 -0.30
C PHE A 87 3.11 6.85 -1.82
N THR A 88 4.26 6.57 -2.43
CA THR A 88 4.38 6.57 -3.89
C THR A 88 3.50 5.48 -4.52
N LEU A 89 3.57 4.25 -4.03
CA LEU A 89 2.75 3.15 -4.51
C LEU A 89 1.25 3.41 -4.26
N GLY A 90 0.89 3.92 -3.08
CA GLY A 90 -0.49 4.28 -2.73
C GLY A 90 -1.05 5.38 -3.63
N SER A 91 -0.31 6.45 -3.86
CA SER A 91 -0.74 7.55 -4.71
C SER A 91 -0.89 7.14 -6.18
N LEU A 92 0.02 6.31 -6.70
CA LEU A 92 -0.09 5.76 -8.05
C LEU A 92 -1.26 4.76 -8.17
N THR A 93 -1.53 3.98 -7.12
CA THR A 93 -2.71 3.10 -7.06
C THR A 93 -4.00 3.92 -7.10
N ALA A 94 -4.09 5.00 -6.33
CA ALA A 94 -5.22 5.93 -6.34
C ALA A 94 -5.40 6.64 -7.70
N ARG A 95 -4.33 6.74 -8.50
CA ARG A 95 -4.39 7.21 -9.89
C ARG A 95 -4.84 6.13 -10.88
N GLY A 96 -5.09 4.89 -10.45
CA GLY A 96 -5.57 3.79 -11.26
C GLY A 96 -4.48 3.01 -12.01
N TYR A 97 -3.22 3.04 -11.57
CA TYR A 97 -2.15 2.26 -12.17
C TYR A 97 -2.11 0.84 -11.60
N TRP A 98 -2.34 -0.17 -12.45
CA TRP A 98 -2.30 -1.58 -12.05
C TRP A 98 -0.95 -2.02 -11.49
N LEU A 99 0.15 -1.58 -12.12
CA LEU A 99 1.51 -1.92 -11.67
C LEU A 99 1.79 -1.42 -10.25
N ALA A 100 1.27 -0.24 -9.90
CA ALA A 100 1.42 0.30 -8.56
C ALA A 100 0.64 -0.51 -7.52
N LEU A 101 -0.59 -0.93 -7.83
CA LEU A 101 -1.35 -1.83 -6.96
C LEU A 101 -0.63 -3.16 -6.77
N ARG A 102 -0.09 -3.75 -7.85
CA ARG A 102 0.69 -4.98 -7.76
C ARG A 102 1.94 -4.80 -6.90
N GLY A 103 2.67 -3.70 -7.08
CA GLY A 103 3.82 -3.34 -6.26
C GLY A 103 3.45 -3.18 -4.78
N TYR A 104 2.34 -2.52 -4.50
CA TYR A 104 1.81 -2.37 -3.15
C TYR A 104 1.45 -3.72 -2.50
N LEU A 105 0.80 -4.62 -3.23
CA LEU A 105 0.48 -5.97 -2.74
C LEU A 105 1.74 -6.81 -2.46
N ILE A 106 2.78 -6.67 -3.28
CA ILE A 106 4.08 -7.32 -3.03
C ILE A 106 4.70 -6.75 -1.76
N LEU A 107 4.75 -5.42 -1.61
CA LEU A 107 5.27 -4.75 -0.43
C LEU A 107 4.53 -5.21 0.84
N LEU A 108 3.20 -5.27 0.80
CA LEU A 108 2.38 -5.75 1.91
C LEU A 108 2.72 -7.21 2.29
N ARG A 109 2.91 -8.08 1.30
CA ARG A 109 3.34 -9.48 1.54
C ARG A 109 4.71 -9.54 2.20
N CYS A 110 5.67 -8.74 1.73
CA CYS A 110 7.00 -8.67 2.35
C CYS A 110 6.93 -8.21 3.81
N VAL A 111 6.11 -7.20 4.11
CA VAL A 111 5.88 -6.73 5.49
C VAL A 111 5.22 -7.80 6.34
N ALA A 112 4.23 -8.53 5.81
CA ALA A 112 3.57 -9.62 6.52
C ALA A 112 4.54 -10.77 6.84
N VAL A 113 5.42 -11.13 5.90
CA VAL A 113 6.48 -12.14 6.12
C VAL A 113 7.44 -11.66 7.20
N LEU A 114 7.88 -10.40 7.16
CA LEU A 114 8.75 -9.81 8.18
C LEU A 114 8.09 -9.84 9.57
N ALA A 115 6.83 -9.41 9.67
CA ALA A 115 6.09 -9.40 10.94
C ALA A 115 5.87 -10.82 11.50
N THR A 116 5.53 -11.77 10.63
CA THR A 116 5.34 -13.18 11.01
C THR A 116 6.68 -13.80 11.43
N GLY A 117 7.77 -13.54 10.69
CA GLY A 117 9.11 -14.00 11.05
C GLY A 117 9.55 -13.44 12.41
N TYR A 118 9.27 -12.18 12.69
CA TYR A 118 9.53 -11.57 13.99
C TYR A 118 8.73 -12.24 15.12
N LEU A 119 7.43 -12.52 14.91
CA LEU A 119 6.63 -13.25 15.88
C LEU A 119 7.19 -14.66 16.15
N LEU A 120 7.52 -15.41 15.09
CA LEU A 120 8.09 -16.75 15.22
C LEU A 120 9.43 -16.72 15.97
N PHE A 121 10.27 -15.72 15.70
CA PHE A 121 11.52 -15.51 16.42
C PHE A 121 11.29 -15.26 17.92
N MET A 122 10.32 -14.39 18.27
CA MET A 122 9.97 -14.12 19.66
C MET A 122 9.41 -15.36 20.38
N LEU A 123 8.57 -16.15 19.69
CA LEU A 123 8.07 -17.41 20.24
C LEU A 123 9.21 -18.42 20.47
N ALA A 124 10.14 -18.55 19.53
CA ALA A 124 11.30 -19.43 19.69
C ALA A 124 12.17 -19.04 20.90
N GLN A 125 12.43 -17.74 21.10
CA GLN A 125 13.14 -17.24 22.28
C GLN A 125 12.42 -17.59 23.59
N LEU A 126 11.09 -17.47 23.59
CA LEU A 126 10.27 -17.83 24.76
C LEU A 126 10.37 -19.32 25.07
N PHE A 127 10.30 -20.20 24.05
CA PHE A 127 10.44 -21.65 24.21
C PHE A 127 11.84 -22.06 24.69
N LEU A 128 12.87 -21.29 24.34
CA LEU A 128 14.24 -21.50 24.82
C LEU A 128 14.47 -21.01 26.26
N GLY A 129 13.43 -20.49 26.92
CA GLY A 129 13.49 -20.03 28.31
C GLY A 129 14.18 -18.68 28.52
N HIS A 130 14.36 -17.88 27.42
CA HIS A 130 14.90 -16.54 27.54
C HIS A 130 13.87 -15.60 28.15
N ALA A 131 14.28 -14.80 29.12
CA ALA A 131 13.44 -13.75 29.70
C ALA A 131 13.25 -12.62 28.67
N LEU A 132 12.08 -12.56 28.02
CA LEU A 132 11.72 -11.53 27.06
C LEU A 132 11.00 -10.38 27.75
N HIS A 133 11.33 -9.16 27.33
CA HIS A 133 10.57 -8.00 27.77
C HIS A 133 9.16 -8.05 27.14
N PRO A 134 8.05 -7.93 27.93
CA PRO A 134 6.67 -8.08 27.44
C PRO A 134 6.33 -7.17 26.26
N LEU A 135 6.96 -6.00 26.17
CA LEU A 135 6.77 -5.04 25.08
C LEU A 135 7.12 -5.65 23.70
N PHE A 136 8.24 -6.38 23.59
CA PHE A 136 8.65 -6.98 22.31
C PHE A 136 7.70 -8.09 21.87
N VAL A 137 7.15 -8.86 22.81
CA VAL A 137 6.13 -9.86 22.52
C VAL A 137 4.85 -9.18 22.03
N ALA A 138 4.40 -8.13 22.72
CA ALA A 138 3.23 -7.36 22.32
C ALA A 138 3.40 -6.73 20.93
N MET A 139 4.58 -6.14 20.64
CA MET A 139 4.89 -5.58 19.32
C MET A 139 4.87 -6.64 18.22
N SER A 140 5.37 -7.86 18.48
CA SER A 140 5.36 -8.93 17.48
C SER A 140 3.93 -9.37 17.12
N VAL A 141 3.07 -9.53 18.11
CA VAL A 141 1.64 -9.84 17.91
C VAL A 141 0.92 -8.70 17.18
N ALA A 142 1.14 -7.45 17.60
CA ALA A 142 0.57 -6.27 16.96
C ALA A 142 0.98 -6.14 15.50
N GLY A 143 2.25 -6.42 15.15
CA GLY A 143 2.74 -6.41 13.78
C GLY A 143 1.96 -7.36 12.86
N VAL A 144 1.72 -8.60 13.32
CA VAL A 144 0.91 -9.57 12.57
C VAL A 144 -0.55 -9.14 12.48
N ALA A 145 -1.13 -8.62 13.59
CA ALA A 145 -2.50 -8.12 13.60
C ALA A 145 -2.72 -6.96 12.61
N PHE A 146 -1.79 -5.99 12.55
CA PHE A 146 -1.85 -4.91 11.58
C PHE A 146 -1.69 -5.42 10.14
N SER A 147 -0.84 -6.42 9.88
CA SER A 147 -0.77 -7.05 8.56
C SER A 147 -2.11 -7.67 8.17
N ALA A 148 -2.74 -8.42 9.06
CA ALA A 148 -4.05 -9.03 8.82
C ALA A 148 -5.13 -7.96 8.55
N LEU A 149 -5.18 -6.88 9.34
CA LEU A 149 -6.09 -5.76 9.14
C LEU A 149 -5.86 -5.07 7.78
N SER A 150 -4.61 -4.95 7.35
CA SER A 150 -4.29 -4.40 6.03
C SER A 150 -4.85 -5.27 4.90
N PHE A 151 -4.67 -6.59 4.96
CA PHE A 151 -5.24 -7.52 3.97
C PHE A 151 -6.78 -7.51 4.00
N THR A 152 -7.40 -7.54 5.16
CA THR A 152 -8.86 -7.52 5.27
C THR A 152 -9.44 -6.23 4.71
N SER A 153 -8.80 -5.08 4.93
CA SER A 153 -9.20 -3.79 4.37
C SER A 153 -9.23 -3.80 2.83
N LEU A 154 -8.26 -4.47 2.18
CA LEU A 154 -8.22 -4.62 0.73
C LEU A 154 -9.22 -5.65 0.18
N ASN A 155 -9.67 -6.59 1.00
CA ASN A 155 -10.66 -7.60 0.61
C ASN A 155 -12.12 -7.15 0.86
N THR A 156 -12.34 -5.86 1.07
CA THR A 156 -13.68 -5.31 1.26
C THR A 156 -14.35 -4.96 -0.06
N PRO A 157 -15.70 -5.07 -0.17
CA PRO A 157 -16.43 -4.54 -1.33
C PRO A 157 -16.21 -3.03 -1.53
N GLY A 158 -15.86 -2.32 -0.44
CA GLY A 158 -15.47 -0.91 -0.47
C GLY A 158 -14.20 -0.67 -1.28
N PHE A 159 -13.22 -1.56 -1.19
CA PHE A 159 -11.99 -1.46 -1.98
C PHE A 159 -12.22 -1.76 -3.46
N GLU A 160 -13.05 -2.74 -3.81
CA GLU A 160 -13.42 -3.00 -5.21
C GLU A 160 -14.09 -1.79 -5.85
N ARG A 161 -15.01 -1.13 -5.14
CA ARG A 161 -15.62 0.13 -5.58
C ARG A 161 -14.57 1.24 -5.73
N ALA A 162 -13.62 1.34 -4.80
CA ALA A 162 -12.53 2.30 -4.89
C ALA A 162 -11.68 2.09 -6.15
N VAL A 163 -11.30 0.86 -6.44
CA VAL A 163 -10.52 0.48 -7.62
C VAL A 163 -11.25 0.87 -8.91
N ASN A 164 -12.55 0.60 -9.00
CA ASN A 164 -13.36 0.97 -10.15
C ASN A 164 -13.45 2.50 -10.29
N GLY A 165 -13.60 3.23 -9.19
CA GLY A 165 -13.56 4.69 -9.18
C GLY A 165 -12.22 5.27 -9.62
N PHE A 166 -11.10 4.65 -9.23
CA PHE A 166 -9.76 5.06 -9.68
C PHE A 166 -9.58 4.85 -11.19
N LEU A 167 -10.09 3.73 -11.73
CA LEU A 167 -10.05 3.45 -13.16
C LEU A 167 -10.95 4.42 -13.96
N HIS A 168 -12.15 4.70 -13.46
CA HIS A 168 -13.05 5.68 -14.05
C HIS A 168 -12.39 7.07 -14.13
N ASN A 169 -11.82 7.55 -13.03
CA ASN A 169 -11.08 8.81 -12.98
C ASN A 169 -9.91 8.88 -13.97
N ARG A 170 -9.24 7.75 -14.18
CA ARG A 170 -8.14 7.67 -15.13
C ARG A 170 -8.63 7.71 -16.57
N ALA A 171 -9.72 6.98 -16.90
CA ALA A 171 -10.35 7.02 -18.22
C ALA A 171 -10.83 8.44 -18.55
N TRP A 172 -11.49 9.10 -17.59
CA TRP A 172 -11.97 10.47 -17.74
C TRP A 172 -10.81 11.46 -18.01
N ARG A 173 -9.72 11.38 -17.25
CA ARG A 173 -8.54 12.24 -17.48
C ARG A 173 -7.93 12.03 -18.87
N LYS A 174 -7.87 10.78 -19.34
CA LYS A 174 -7.36 10.49 -20.68
C LYS A 174 -8.28 11.04 -21.77
N ALA A 175 -9.61 10.84 -21.66
CA ALA A 175 -10.59 11.38 -22.60
C ALA A 175 -10.50 12.91 -22.66
N TRP A 176 -10.41 13.58 -21.52
CA TRP A 176 -10.25 15.03 -21.45
C TRP A 176 -8.98 15.53 -22.17
N LEU A 177 -7.86 14.84 -22.01
CA LEU A 177 -6.59 15.18 -22.67
C LEU A 177 -6.71 15.03 -24.20
N LEU A 178 -7.35 13.95 -24.69
CA LEU A 178 -7.57 13.73 -26.13
C LEU A 178 -8.43 14.84 -26.73
N ARG A 179 -9.55 15.21 -26.09
CA ARG A 179 -10.42 16.34 -26.53
C ARG A 179 -9.64 17.63 -26.61
N ARG A 180 -8.81 17.93 -25.61
CA ARG A 180 -8.00 19.16 -25.60
C ARG A 180 -7.01 19.19 -26.76
N GLN A 181 -6.37 18.07 -27.10
CA GLN A 181 -5.46 17.96 -28.24
C GLN A 181 -6.17 18.16 -29.59
N GLN A 182 -7.38 17.63 -29.75
CA GLN A 182 -8.19 17.80 -30.95
C GLN A 182 -8.60 19.28 -31.15
N THR A 183 -9.02 19.95 -30.08
CA THR A 183 -9.37 21.37 -30.11
C THR A 183 -8.17 22.26 -30.46
N GLN A 184 -6.97 21.90 -30.02
CA GLN A 184 -5.76 22.65 -30.40
C GLN A 184 -5.39 22.45 -31.88
N LYS A 185 -5.52 21.23 -32.42
CA LYS A 185 -5.25 20.93 -33.82
C LYS A 185 -6.25 21.61 -34.79
N SER A 186 -7.48 21.85 -34.36
CA SER A 186 -8.47 22.52 -35.16
C SER A 186 -8.30 24.06 -35.20
N ARG A 187 -7.45 24.60 -34.34
CA ARG A 187 -7.16 26.07 -34.26
C ARG A 187 -5.82 26.45 -34.91
N SER A 188 -4.96 25.49 -35.22
CA SER A 188 -3.73 25.68 -36.01
C SER A 188 -3.98 25.44 -37.50
#